data_c23533fbc3a162061f8b464497146e5c
#
_entry.id   c23533fbc3a162061f8b464497146e5c
#
_cell.length_a   1.000
_cell.length_b   1.000
_cell.length_c   1.000
_cell.angle_alpha   90.00
_cell.angle_beta   90.00
_cell.angle_gamma   90.00
#
_symmetry.space_group_name_H-M   'P 1'
#
loop_
_entity.id
_entity.type
_entity.pdbx_description
1 polymer ?
#
loop_
_entity_poly.entity_id
_entity_poly.type
_entity_poly.pdbx_seq_one_letter_code
_entity_poly.pdbx_strand_id
1 'polypeptide(L)'
;MPPELRRLLQRHAQLKRGLTTVPSSRDRDVPGAELSPGLRYTEAFADWLVPPRVIDAGFARMDPMHHDRLLHFDTETTGLAGGTGTRAFMIGAADWQGGRLRIRQLTITTMAAETAMLRTFAGWLDEDTVLVSYNGKCYDAPLLATRYRLARLPNPLAGRDHLDLLHPVRRHWKHEWPNCRLATAERQLLGVVREDDLPGSEAPAAWLTYLRGGSARNLRRVAAHNAQDLKSLAGVLLHMAGMAVPIAEARARTRCITR
;
A
#
# COMPACT_ATOMS: atom_id res chain seq x y z
N MET A 1 -42.58 -29.24 -26.95
CA MET A 1 -41.35 -29.02 -26.20
C MET A 1 -41.13 -30.18 -25.24
N PRO A 2 -40.00 -30.88 -25.30
CA PRO A 2 -39.73 -32.07 -24.47
C PRO A 2 -39.80 -31.74 -22.98
N PRO A 3 -40.27 -32.63 -22.11
CA PRO A 3 -40.42 -32.39 -20.67
C PRO A 3 -39.10 -32.03 -19.97
N GLU A 4 -38.00 -32.56 -20.45
CA GLU A 4 -36.66 -32.30 -19.91
C GLU A 4 -36.20 -30.86 -20.18
N LEU A 5 -36.49 -30.28 -21.34
CA LEU A 5 -36.17 -28.90 -21.68
C LEU A 5 -36.97 -27.92 -20.82
N ARG A 6 -38.22 -28.25 -20.48
CA ARG A 6 -39.02 -27.48 -19.51
C ARG A 6 -38.41 -27.49 -18.11
N ARG A 7 -37.91 -28.63 -17.65
CA ARG A 7 -37.25 -28.75 -16.33
C ARG A 7 -35.94 -27.98 -16.28
N LEU A 8 -35.15 -28.00 -17.37
CA LEU A 8 -33.91 -27.21 -17.48
C LEU A 8 -34.18 -25.70 -17.48
N LEU A 9 -35.20 -25.26 -18.23
CA LEU A 9 -35.59 -23.84 -18.26
C LEU A 9 -36.15 -23.37 -16.91
N GLN A 10 -36.89 -24.20 -16.21
CA GLN A 10 -37.40 -23.90 -14.87
C GLN A 10 -36.27 -23.86 -13.84
N ARG A 11 -35.30 -24.76 -13.89
CA ARG A 11 -34.08 -24.70 -13.05
C ARG A 11 -33.25 -23.46 -13.34
N HIS A 12 -33.12 -23.10 -14.61
CA HIS A 12 -32.38 -21.88 -15.01
C HIS A 12 -33.10 -20.60 -14.55
N ALA A 13 -34.42 -20.57 -14.60
CA ALA A 13 -35.25 -19.50 -14.09
C ALA A 13 -35.21 -19.41 -12.55
N GLN A 14 -35.17 -20.57 -11.85
CA GLN A 14 -34.98 -20.60 -10.40
C GLN A 14 -33.56 -20.18 -9.97
N LEU A 15 -32.53 -20.60 -10.71
CA LEU A 15 -31.15 -20.12 -10.50
C LEU A 15 -31.01 -18.63 -10.74
N LYS A 16 -31.70 -18.06 -11.74
CA LYS A 16 -31.74 -16.60 -11.95
C LYS A 16 -32.55 -15.86 -10.88
N ARG A 17 -33.57 -16.49 -10.28
CA ARG A 17 -34.35 -15.91 -9.15
C ARG A 17 -33.60 -16.03 -7.81
N GLY A 18 -32.69 -16.99 -7.67
CA GLY A 18 -31.81 -17.16 -6.49
C GLY A 18 -30.57 -16.27 -6.51
N LEU A 19 -30.29 -15.61 -7.63
CA LEU A 19 -29.42 -14.42 -7.64
C LEU A 19 -30.25 -13.28 -7.03
N THR A 20 -30.44 -13.34 -5.71
CA THR A 20 -30.74 -12.14 -4.93
C THR A 20 -29.72 -11.13 -5.37
N THR A 21 -30.15 -10.08 -6.07
CA THR A 21 -29.40 -8.84 -6.21
C THR A 21 -29.00 -8.49 -4.78
N VAL A 22 -27.73 -8.73 -4.44
CA VAL A 22 -27.16 -8.18 -3.23
C VAL A 22 -27.52 -6.70 -3.32
N PRO A 23 -28.28 -6.15 -2.35
CA PRO A 23 -28.67 -4.75 -2.44
C PRO A 23 -27.36 -4.00 -2.64
N SER A 24 -27.26 -3.28 -3.75
CA SER A 24 -26.10 -2.47 -4.07
C SER A 24 -25.84 -1.64 -2.83
N SER A 25 -24.85 -2.00 -2.03
CA SER A 25 -24.47 -1.23 -0.88
C SER A 25 -24.23 0.16 -1.39
N ARG A 26 -25.05 1.14 -0.98
CA ARG A 26 -24.92 2.54 -1.39
C ARG A 26 -23.59 3.16 -0.96
N ASP A 27 -22.86 2.47 -0.09
CA ASP A 27 -21.54 2.85 0.38
C ASP A 27 -20.46 2.55 -0.67
N ARG A 28 -20.36 3.45 -1.65
CA ARG A 28 -19.37 3.42 -2.74
C ARG A 28 -18.29 4.47 -2.54
N ASP A 29 -18.26 5.12 -1.39
CA ASP A 29 -17.36 6.23 -1.12
C ASP A 29 -15.93 5.73 -0.89
N VAL A 30 -15.07 5.98 -1.87
CA VAL A 30 -13.61 5.79 -1.78
C VAL A 30 -12.98 7.13 -1.48
N PRO A 31 -12.18 7.25 -0.40
CA PRO A 31 -11.58 8.51 0.02
C PRO A 31 -10.76 9.19 -1.07
N GLY A 32 -10.68 10.51 -0.97
CA GLY A 32 -9.78 11.34 -1.76
C GLY A 32 -10.44 12.05 -2.93
N ALA A 33 -9.69 13.00 -3.50
CA ALA A 33 -10.08 13.73 -4.69
C ALA A 33 -9.97 12.84 -5.94
N GLU A 34 -10.87 13.01 -6.89
CA GLU A 34 -10.76 12.33 -8.18
C GLU A 34 -9.84 13.14 -9.09
N LEU A 35 -8.64 12.60 -9.38
CA LEU A 35 -7.67 13.24 -10.28
C LEU A 35 -8.01 13.02 -11.75
N SER A 36 -8.61 11.88 -12.07
CA SER A 36 -9.12 11.51 -13.38
C SER A 36 -10.17 10.42 -13.19
N PRO A 37 -11.00 10.11 -14.21
CA PRO A 37 -12.06 9.11 -14.07
C PRO A 37 -11.55 7.79 -13.50
N GLY A 38 -12.02 7.47 -12.29
CA GLY A 38 -11.67 6.24 -11.58
C GLY A 38 -10.32 6.26 -10.86
N LEU A 39 -9.60 7.37 -10.78
CA LEU A 39 -8.38 7.54 -9.99
C LEU A 39 -8.64 8.48 -8.81
N ARG A 40 -8.51 7.93 -7.60
CA ARG A 40 -8.61 8.68 -6.34
C ARG A 40 -7.23 8.99 -5.77
N TYR A 41 -7.09 10.17 -5.21
CA TYR A 41 -5.87 10.66 -4.54
C TYR A 41 -6.19 11.14 -3.15
N THR A 42 -5.42 10.66 -2.18
CA THR A 42 -5.42 11.19 -0.81
C THR A 42 -4.05 11.74 -0.47
N GLU A 43 -4.02 12.79 0.34
CA GLU A 43 -2.83 13.31 0.97
C GLU A 43 -3.12 13.58 2.44
N ALA A 44 -2.20 13.16 3.30
CA ALA A 44 -2.26 13.41 4.73
C ALA A 44 -0.86 13.71 5.27
N PHE A 45 -0.80 14.50 6.33
CA PHE A 45 0.44 14.80 7.04
C PHE A 45 0.37 14.21 8.43
N ALA A 46 1.37 13.42 8.79
CA ALA A 46 1.55 12.90 10.13
C ALA A 46 2.65 13.71 10.85
N ASP A 47 2.40 14.02 12.12
CA ASP A 47 3.46 14.50 12.99
C ASP A 47 4.37 13.30 13.28
N TRP A 48 5.55 13.31 12.68
CA TRP A 48 6.51 12.22 12.72
C TRP A 48 7.90 12.79 12.97
N LEU A 49 8.78 11.98 13.56
CA LEU A 49 10.16 12.40 13.77
C LEU A 49 10.79 12.78 12.44
N VAL A 50 11.29 14.01 12.37
CA VAL A 50 12.04 14.50 11.19
C VAL A 50 13.46 13.99 11.30
N PRO A 51 13.95 13.25 10.28
CA PRO A 51 15.33 12.80 10.28
C PRO A 51 16.31 13.98 10.16
N PRO A 52 17.59 13.78 10.55
CA PRO A 52 18.63 14.71 10.19
C PRO A 52 18.73 14.84 8.67
N ARG A 53 19.26 15.97 8.19
CA ARG A 53 19.38 16.23 6.75
C ARG A 53 20.06 15.09 6.01
N VAL A 54 21.08 14.48 6.63
CA VAL A 54 21.81 13.32 6.10
C VAL A 54 21.56 12.12 7.02
N ILE A 55 21.09 11.04 6.45
CA ILE A 55 20.86 9.76 7.12
C ILE A 55 22.05 8.85 6.83
N ASP A 56 22.64 8.29 7.88
CA ASP A 56 23.61 7.20 7.72
C ASP A 56 22.87 5.92 7.28
N ALA A 57 23.20 5.44 6.10
CA ALA A 57 22.64 4.24 5.51
C ALA A 57 23.61 3.03 5.54
N GLY A 58 24.69 3.11 6.32
CA GLY A 58 25.67 2.04 6.48
C GLY A 58 25.06 0.72 6.94
N PHE A 59 23.97 0.76 7.72
CA PHE A 59 23.17 -0.43 8.07
C PHE A 59 22.64 -1.19 6.85
N ALA A 60 22.40 -0.50 5.75
CA ALA A 60 21.95 -1.07 4.48
C ALA A 60 23.10 -1.28 3.48
N ARG A 61 24.36 -0.96 3.85
CA ARG A 61 25.54 -0.97 2.99
C ARG A 61 25.40 -0.01 1.80
N MET A 62 24.82 1.15 2.07
CA MET A 62 24.64 2.24 1.13
C MET A 62 25.36 3.50 1.67
N ASP A 63 25.69 4.41 0.78
CA ASP A 63 26.26 5.69 1.14
C ASP A 63 25.24 6.53 1.93
N PRO A 64 25.71 7.50 2.75
CA PRO A 64 24.84 8.44 3.41
C PRO A 64 23.97 9.20 2.39
N MET A 65 22.70 9.42 2.72
CA MET A 65 21.74 10.01 1.80
C MET A 65 20.95 11.15 2.44
N HIS A 66 20.55 12.13 1.65
CA HIS A 66 19.68 13.21 2.11
C HIS A 66 18.25 12.68 2.30
N HIS A 67 17.62 13.05 3.41
CA HIS A 67 16.26 12.55 3.73
C HIS A 67 15.19 13.08 2.78
N ASP A 68 15.42 14.26 2.17
CA ASP A 68 14.53 14.88 1.18
C ASP A 68 14.49 14.14 -0.17
N ARG A 69 15.49 13.26 -0.42
CA ARG A 69 15.53 12.38 -1.59
C ARG A 69 14.78 11.07 -1.38
N LEU A 70 14.34 10.76 -0.15
CA LEU A 70 13.74 9.47 0.17
C LEU A 70 12.25 9.46 -0.19
N LEU A 71 11.85 8.51 -1.00
CA LEU A 71 10.45 8.18 -1.23
C LEU A 71 10.17 6.75 -0.74
N HIS A 72 9.47 6.65 0.38
CA HIS A 72 8.93 5.39 0.86
C HIS A 72 7.76 5.01 -0.02
N PHE A 73 7.65 3.75 -0.44
CA PHE A 73 6.51 3.31 -1.21
C PHE A 73 6.10 1.88 -0.88
N ASP A 74 4.83 1.61 -1.06
CA ASP A 74 4.19 0.32 -0.87
C ASP A 74 3.00 0.18 -1.81
N THR A 75 2.67 -1.04 -2.27
CA THR A 75 1.59 -1.28 -3.21
C THR A 75 0.60 -2.32 -2.71
N GLU A 76 -0.70 -2.05 -2.95
CA GLU A 76 -1.74 -3.03 -2.78
C GLU A 76 -2.11 -3.64 -4.13
N THR A 77 -2.17 -4.96 -4.19
CA THR A 77 -2.21 -5.68 -5.44
C THR A 77 -3.41 -6.63 -5.56
N THR A 78 -3.74 -7.01 -6.78
CA THR A 78 -4.86 -7.94 -7.06
C THR A 78 -4.52 -9.41 -6.81
N GLY A 79 -3.30 -9.71 -6.38
CA GLY A 79 -2.83 -11.06 -6.06
C GLY A 79 -1.36 -11.07 -5.68
N LEU A 80 -0.94 -12.15 -5.02
CA LEU A 80 0.43 -12.32 -4.50
C LEU A 80 1.35 -13.09 -5.47
N ALA A 81 0.81 -13.66 -6.54
CA ALA A 81 1.55 -14.55 -7.43
C ALA A 81 2.48 -13.84 -8.41
N GLY A 82 2.40 -12.50 -8.49
CA GLY A 82 3.15 -11.75 -9.51
C GLY A 82 2.67 -12.03 -10.93
N GLY A 83 3.51 -11.70 -11.93
CA GLY A 83 3.20 -11.91 -13.35
C GLY A 83 2.30 -10.83 -13.96
N THR A 84 2.00 -10.97 -15.26
CA THR A 84 1.29 -9.95 -16.06
C THR A 84 -0.17 -9.76 -15.67
N GLY A 85 -0.78 -10.74 -15.02
CA GLY A 85 -2.16 -10.70 -14.52
C GLY A 85 -2.33 -9.93 -13.21
N THR A 86 -1.25 -9.76 -12.43
CA THR A 86 -1.28 -9.02 -11.17
C THR A 86 -1.15 -7.52 -11.45
N ARG A 87 -1.98 -6.72 -10.77
CA ARG A 87 -2.00 -5.25 -10.86
C ARG A 87 -1.85 -4.63 -9.49
N ALA A 88 -1.20 -3.49 -9.41
CA ALA A 88 -1.38 -2.59 -8.30
C ALA A 88 -2.73 -1.88 -8.49
N PHE A 89 -3.59 -1.92 -7.48
CA PHE A 89 -4.81 -1.11 -7.45
C PHE A 89 -4.68 0.09 -6.51
N MET A 90 -3.65 0.07 -5.68
CA MET A 90 -3.24 1.20 -4.86
C MET A 90 -1.71 1.31 -4.87
N ILE A 91 -1.23 2.54 -4.93
CA ILE A 91 0.18 2.89 -4.70
C ILE A 91 0.20 3.94 -3.62
N GLY A 92 0.83 3.62 -2.51
CA GLY A 92 1.10 4.56 -1.44
C GLY A 92 2.55 5.04 -1.48
N ALA A 93 2.78 6.29 -1.13
CA ALA A 93 4.11 6.84 -0.94
C ALA A 93 4.16 7.80 0.24
N ALA A 94 5.33 7.87 0.89
CA ALA A 94 5.58 8.84 1.95
C ALA A 94 6.97 9.46 1.81
N ASP A 95 7.04 10.76 2.11
CA ASP A 95 8.24 11.58 2.12
C ASP A 95 8.15 12.64 3.21
N TRP A 96 9.26 13.31 3.53
CA TRP A 96 9.26 14.43 4.48
C TRP A 96 9.06 15.73 3.75
N GLN A 97 8.03 16.48 4.13
CA GLN A 97 7.75 17.81 3.60
C GLN A 97 7.37 18.76 4.74
N GLY A 98 8.04 19.92 4.79
CA GLY A 98 7.74 20.95 5.80
C GLY A 98 7.88 20.47 7.24
N GLY A 99 8.82 19.56 7.53
CA GLY A 99 9.01 19.01 8.86
C GLY A 99 7.97 17.98 9.30
N ARG A 100 7.15 17.45 8.38
CA ARG A 100 6.14 16.43 8.64
C ARG A 100 6.26 15.29 7.64
N LEU A 101 5.83 14.10 8.03
CA LEU A 101 5.73 12.97 7.12
C LEU A 101 4.46 13.14 6.27
N ARG A 102 4.64 13.40 4.97
CA ARG A 102 3.56 13.44 3.99
C ARG A 102 3.28 12.03 3.50
N ILE A 103 2.03 11.61 3.53
CA ILE A 103 1.55 10.31 3.04
C ILE A 103 0.59 10.58 1.90
N ARG A 104 0.88 10.01 0.74
CA ARG A 104 0.07 10.13 -0.48
C ARG A 104 -0.36 8.75 -0.94
N GLN A 105 -1.62 8.62 -1.36
CA GLN A 105 -2.13 7.36 -1.89
C GLN A 105 -2.90 7.59 -3.19
N LEU A 106 -2.66 6.73 -4.15
CA LEU A 106 -3.40 6.63 -5.40
C LEU A 106 -4.19 5.33 -5.39
N THR A 107 -5.50 5.40 -5.56
CA THR A 107 -6.38 4.23 -5.60
C THR A 107 -7.19 4.23 -6.88
N ILE A 108 -7.12 3.14 -7.65
CA ILE A 108 -7.98 3.00 -8.83
C ILE A 108 -9.31 2.33 -8.45
N THR A 109 -10.39 2.91 -8.88
CA THR A 109 -11.76 2.41 -8.71
C THR A 109 -12.29 1.72 -9.98
N THR A 110 -11.52 1.76 -11.05
CA THR A 110 -11.75 1.07 -12.32
C THR A 110 -10.43 0.57 -12.91
N MET A 111 -10.50 -0.49 -13.71
CA MET A 111 -9.30 -1.01 -14.40
C MET A 111 -8.68 0.01 -15.37
N ALA A 112 -9.51 0.87 -15.98
CA ALA A 112 -9.07 1.86 -16.98
C ALA A 112 -8.19 2.96 -16.37
N ALA A 113 -8.28 3.21 -15.06
CA ALA A 113 -7.53 4.26 -14.39
C ALA A 113 -6.05 3.88 -14.10
N GLU A 114 -5.62 2.64 -14.37
CA GLU A 114 -4.26 2.19 -14.07
C GLU A 114 -3.18 3.06 -14.72
N THR A 115 -3.34 3.38 -16.01
CA THR A 115 -2.35 4.20 -16.73
C THR A 115 -2.21 5.60 -16.12
N ALA A 116 -3.33 6.20 -15.69
CA ALA A 116 -3.31 7.49 -15.00
C ALA A 116 -2.60 7.39 -13.65
N MET A 117 -2.87 6.34 -12.87
CA MET A 117 -2.18 6.07 -11.61
C MET A 117 -0.66 5.95 -11.80
N LEU A 118 -0.22 5.18 -12.77
CA LEU A 118 1.20 4.99 -13.07
C LEU A 118 1.89 6.31 -13.45
N ARG A 119 1.24 7.14 -14.30
CA ARG A 119 1.78 8.46 -14.66
C ARG A 119 1.86 9.40 -13.46
N THR A 120 0.84 9.41 -12.61
CA THR A 120 0.83 10.25 -11.41
C THR A 120 1.94 9.82 -10.45
N PHE A 121 2.12 8.52 -10.23
CA PHE A 121 3.20 8.02 -9.39
C PHE A 121 4.58 8.35 -9.97
N ALA A 122 4.78 8.22 -11.28
CA ALA A 122 6.03 8.61 -11.93
C ALA A 122 6.39 10.08 -11.70
N GLY A 123 5.40 10.97 -11.65
CA GLY A 123 5.58 12.38 -11.36
C GLY A 123 5.95 12.71 -9.90
N TRP A 124 6.00 11.71 -9.02
CA TRP A 124 6.48 11.89 -7.64
C TRP A 124 7.98 11.59 -7.48
N LEU A 125 8.62 11.10 -8.52
CA LEU A 125 10.02 10.69 -8.49
C LEU A 125 10.89 11.68 -9.29
N ASP A 126 11.77 12.38 -8.60
CA ASP A 126 12.81 13.20 -9.20
C ASP A 126 14.02 12.34 -9.58
N GLU A 127 14.97 12.87 -10.36
CA GLU A 127 16.12 12.11 -10.88
C GLU A 127 16.97 11.49 -9.76
N ASP A 128 17.09 12.16 -8.62
CA ASP A 128 17.91 11.76 -7.48
C ASP A 128 17.09 11.04 -6.37
N THR A 129 15.83 10.72 -6.61
CA THR A 129 14.99 10.01 -5.64
C THR A 129 15.58 8.65 -5.30
N VAL A 130 15.72 8.38 -4.01
CA VAL A 130 16.07 7.07 -3.44
C VAL A 130 14.78 6.39 -2.98
N LEU A 131 14.53 5.21 -3.51
CA LEU A 131 13.35 4.41 -3.14
C LEU A 131 13.56 3.72 -1.79
N VAL A 132 12.56 3.73 -0.94
CA VAL A 132 12.53 2.97 0.31
C VAL A 132 11.32 2.06 0.34
N SER A 133 11.52 0.78 0.64
CA SER A 133 10.44 -0.21 0.72
C SER A 133 10.72 -1.30 1.75
N TYR A 134 9.76 -2.19 1.95
CA TYR A 134 9.92 -3.41 2.72
C TYR A 134 9.64 -4.63 1.86
N ASN A 135 10.68 -5.33 1.39
CA ASN A 135 10.59 -6.41 0.41
C ASN A 135 10.18 -5.98 -1.00
N GLY A 136 10.15 -4.67 -1.25
CA GLY A 136 9.68 -4.11 -2.53
C GLY A 136 10.62 -4.37 -3.69
N LYS A 137 11.92 -4.64 -3.45
CA LYS A 137 12.84 -5.07 -4.51
C LYS A 137 12.40 -6.37 -5.18
N CYS A 138 11.76 -7.26 -4.41
CA CYS A 138 11.33 -8.57 -4.89
C CYS A 138 9.87 -8.59 -5.36
N TYR A 139 9.02 -7.65 -4.90
CA TYR A 139 7.59 -7.66 -5.19
C TYR A 139 7.12 -6.38 -5.89
N ASP A 140 7.16 -5.23 -5.25
CA ASP A 140 6.54 -4.00 -5.74
C ASP A 140 7.25 -3.45 -6.99
N ALA A 141 8.58 -3.38 -6.97
CA ALA A 141 9.34 -2.81 -8.08
C ALA A 141 9.25 -3.68 -9.35
N PRO A 142 9.39 -5.02 -9.33
CA PRO A 142 9.16 -5.87 -10.50
C PRO A 142 7.72 -5.84 -11.01
N LEU A 143 6.74 -5.76 -10.09
CA LEU A 143 5.34 -5.60 -10.45
C LEU A 143 5.14 -4.29 -11.22
N LEU A 144 5.53 -3.16 -10.63
CA LEU A 144 5.41 -1.85 -11.26
C LEU A 144 6.15 -1.78 -12.59
N ALA A 145 7.38 -2.30 -12.67
CA ALA A 145 8.13 -2.39 -13.93
C ALA A 145 7.34 -3.13 -15.02
N THR A 146 6.66 -4.23 -14.66
CA THR A 146 5.79 -4.96 -15.57
C THR A 146 4.58 -4.12 -15.99
N ARG A 147 3.94 -3.42 -15.04
CA ARG A 147 2.78 -2.56 -15.34
C ARG A 147 3.15 -1.38 -16.24
N TYR A 148 4.27 -0.70 -15.97
CA TYR A 148 4.79 0.37 -16.84
C TYR A 148 5.05 -0.13 -18.25
N ARG A 149 5.68 -1.30 -18.41
CA ARG A 149 5.93 -1.91 -19.73
C ARG A 149 4.64 -2.21 -20.47
N LEU A 150 3.64 -2.81 -19.80
CA LEU A 150 2.34 -3.11 -20.40
C LEU A 150 1.56 -1.83 -20.78
N ALA A 151 1.72 -0.77 -20.00
CA ALA A 151 1.15 0.54 -20.30
C ALA A 151 1.94 1.33 -21.38
N ARG A 152 3.06 0.78 -21.87
CA ARG A 152 3.99 1.44 -22.81
C ARG A 152 4.53 2.77 -22.26
N LEU A 153 4.79 2.80 -20.95
CA LEU A 153 5.37 3.95 -20.25
C LEU A 153 6.82 3.63 -19.84
N PRO A 154 7.71 4.63 -19.79
CA PRO A 154 9.02 4.48 -19.18
C PRO A 154 8.87 4.01 -17.72
N ASN A 155 9.71 3.08 -17.28
CA ASN A 155 9.74 2.66 -15.89
C ASN A 155 10.50 3.68 -15.04
N PRO A 156 9.84 4.43 -14.14
CA PRO A 156 10.52 5.48 -13.38
C PRO A 156 11.39 4.95 -12.23
N LEU A 157 11.27 3.66 -11.91
CA LEU A 157 12.08 3.03 -10.85
C LEU A 157 13.43 2.51 -11.38
N ALA A 158 13.58 2.41 -12.70
CA ALA A 158 14.78 1.84 -13.30
C ALA A 158 16.03 2.69 -13.01
N GLY A 159 17.11 2.03 -12.57
CA GLY A 159 18.40 2.68 -12.32
C GLY A 159 18.47 3.53 -11.05
N ARG A 160 17.41 3.59 -10.24
CA ARG A 160 17.40 4.32 -8.97
C ARG A 160 18.00 3.52 -7.83
N ASP A 161 18.60 4.21 -6.90
CA ASP A 161 18.96 3.62 -5.62
C ASP A 161 17.69 3.16 -4.90
N HIS A 162 17.75 1.97 -4.32
CA HIS A 162 16.61 1.37 -3.65
C HIS A 162 17.03 0.74 -2.33
N LEU A 163 16.63 1.32 -1.23
CA LEU A 163 16.83 0.81 0.11
C LEU A 163 15.65 -0.10 0.48
N ASP A 164 15.88 -1.42 0.48
CA ASP A 164 14.88 -2.39 0.92
C ASP A 164 15.16 -2.79 2.37
N LEU A 165 14.32 -2.35 3.28
CA LEU A 165 14.51 -2.49 4.73
C LEU A 165 14.40 -3.95 5.22
N LEU A 166 13.78 -4.84 4.45
CA LEU A 166 13.72 -6.26 4.82
C LEU A 166 15.11 -6.88 4.97
N HIS A 167 16.05 -6.52 4.09
CA HIS A 167 17.39 -7.12 4.11
C HIS A 167 18.19 -6.75 5.35
N PRO A 168 18.33 -5.47 5.76
CA PRO A 168 18.97 -5.12 7.00
C PRO A 168 18.24 -5.66 8.23
N VAL A 169 16.91 -5.62 8.27
CA VAL A 169 16.13 -6.22 9.37
C VAL A 169 16.43 -7.71 9.51
N ARG A 170 16.46 -8.46 8.41
CA ARG A 170 16.84 -9.89 8.45
C ARG A 170 18.28 -10.12 8.92
N ARG A 171 19.23 -9.26 8.55
CA ARG A 171 20.61 -9.40 9.02
C ARG A 171 20.74 -9.29 10.53
N HIS A 172 19.95 -8.41 11.12
CA HIS A 172 20.01 -8.18 12.58
C HIS A 172 19.20 -9.20 13.37
N TRP A 173 17.96 -9.53 12.95
CA TRP A 173 17.00 -10.20 13.83
C TRP A 173 16.40 -11.50 13.31
N LYS A 174 16.86 -12.05 12.19
CA LYS A 174 16.28 -13.31 11.64
C LYS A 174 16.40 -14.52 12.58
N HIS A 175 17.33 -14.49 13.53
CA HIS A 175 17.54 -15.56 14.50
C HIS A 175 16.87 -15.30 15.85
N GLU A 176 16.37 -14.07 16.07
CA GLU A 176 15.76 -13.64 17.32
C GLU A 176 14.24 -13.57 17.22
N TRP A 177 13.73 -13.20 16.03
CA TRP A 177 12.30 -13.03 15.82
C TRP A 177 11.67 -14.22 15.11
N PRO A 178 10.36 -14.48 15.36
CA PRO A 178 9.65 -15.59 14.70
C PRO A 178 9.58 -15.42 13.18
N ASN A 179 9.64 -14.19 12.71
CA ASN A 179 9.73 -13.79 11.31
C ASN A 179 10.16 -12.33 11.20
N CYS A 180 10.57 -11.91 9.99
CA CYS A 180 10.92 -10.51 9.70
C CYS A 180 9.88 -9.82 8.80
N ARG A 181 8.60 -10.03 9.02
CA ARG A 181 7.54 -9.26 8.35
C ARG A 181 7.50 -7.84 8.89
N LEU A 182 6.98 -6.88 8.11
CA LEU A 182 6.87 -5.49 8.54
C LEU A 182 6.10 -5.36 9.86
N ALA A 183 4.98 -6.07 10.01
CA ALA A 183 4.19 -6.07 11.25
C ALA A 183 4.99 -6.59 12.49
N THR A 184 5.96 -7.49 12.27
CA THR A 184 6.86 -7.92 13.36
C THR A 184 7.87 -6.83 13.67
N ALA A 185 8.49 -6.23 12.65
CA ALA A 185 9.42 -5.12 12.83
C ALA A 185 8.74 -3.91 13.53
N GLU A 186 7.53 -3.56 13.14
CA GLU A 186 6.72 -2.53 13.81
C GLU A 186 6.58 -2.79 15.30
N ARG A 187 6.15 -4.00 15.65
CA ARG A 187 5.92 -4.37 17.05
C ARG A 187 7.20 -4.32 17.86
N GLN A 188 8.28 -4.86 17.32
CA GLN A 188 9.55 -5.01 18.01
C GLN A 188 10.32 -3.69 18.10
N LEU A 189 10.36 -2.90 17.03
CA LEU A 189 11.19 -1.70 16.94
C LEU A 189 10.42 -0.42 17.28
N LEU A 190 9.13 -0.38 16.99
CA LEU A 190 8.32 0.84 17.11
C LEU A 190 7.23 0.73 18.18
N GLY A 191 7.01 -0.45 18.77
CA GLY A 191 5.94 -0.70 19.73
C GLY A 191 4.52 -0.58 19.14
N VAL A 192 4.39 -0.58 17.81
CA VAL A 192 3.10 -0.45 17.13
C VAL A 192 2.35 -1.78 17.18
N VAL A 193 1.12 -1.73 17.67
CA VAL A 193 0.16 -2.85 17.63
C VAL A 193 -1.04 -2.38 16.84
N ARG A 194 -1.35 -3.06 15.75
CA ARG A 194 -2.51 -2.73 14.90
C ARG A 194 -3.76 -3.34 15.50
N GLU A 195 -4.79 -2.50 15.69
CA GLU A 195 -6.13 -2.91 16.08
C GLU A 195 -7.04 -2.82 14.84
N ASP A 196 -7.95 -3.78 14.66
CA ASP A 196 -8.90 -3.85 13.52
C ASP A 196 -8.25 -3.76 12.12
N ASP A 197 -7.01 -4.18 11.98
CA ASP A 197 -6.31 -4.17 10.70
C ASP A 197 -6.91 -5.19 9.72
N LEU A 198 -6.98 -4.82 8.44
CA LEU A 198 -7.35 -5.77 7.39
C LEU A 198 -6.07 -6.49 6.97
N PRO A 199 -5.98 -7.83 7.11
CA PRO A 199 -4.81 -8.54 6.63
C PRO A 199 -4.53 -8.23 5.16
N GLY A 200 -3.27 -7.95 4.78
CA GLY A 200 -2.89 -7.64 3.40
C GLY A 200 -3.32 -8.72 2.39
N SER A 201 -3.46 -9.98 2.84
CA SER A 201 -4.01 -11.08 2.03
C SER A 201 -5.47 -10.88 1.63
N GLU A 202 -6.22 -10.01 2.31
CA GLU A 202 -7.63 -9.70 2.01
C GLU A 202 -7.78 -8.48 1.08
N ALA A 203 -6.71 -7.71 0.85
CA ALA A 203 -6.72 -6.54 -0.01
C ALA A 203 -7.20 -6.85 -1.45
N PRO A 204 -6.77 -7.95 -2.10
CA PRO A 204 -7.27 -8.33 -3.42
C PRO A 204 -8.79 -8.55 -3.43
N ALA A 205 -9.31 -9.26 -2.42
CA ALA A 205 -10.75 -9.55 -2.31
C ALA A 205 -11.56 -8.27 -2.06
N ALA A 206 -11.05 -7.35 -1.23
CA ALA A 206 -11.68 -6.07 -0.96
C ALA A 206 -11.88 -5.25 -2.24
N TRP A 207 -10.83 -5.13 -3.07
CA TRP A 207 -10.91 -4.39 -4.32
C TRP A 207 -11.80 -5.07 -5.37
N LEU A 208 -11.68 -6.39 -5.55
CA LEU A 208 -12.53 -7.14 -6.48
C LEU A 208 -14.01 -7.08 -6.09
N THR A 209 -14.31 -7.13 -4.79
CA THR A 209 -15.66 -6.96 -4.27
C THR A 209 -16.19 -5.58 -4.61
N TYR A 210 -15.39 -4.55 -4.41
CA TYR A 210 -15.75 -3.19 -4.78
C TYR A 210 -16.03 -3.09 -6.29
N LEU A 211 -15.17 -3.60 -7.17
CA LEU A 211 -15.39 -3.56 -8.62
C LEU A 211 -16.70 -4.23 -9.06
N ARG A 212 -17.14 -5.27 -8.34
CA ARG A 212 -18.40 -5.98 -8.59
C ARG A 212 -19.63 -5.30 -8.01
N GLY A 213 -19.50 -4.05 -7.53
CA GLY A 213 -20.63 -3.28 -6.97
C GLY A 213 -20.80 -3.38 -5.46
N GLY A 214 -19.89 -4.07 -4.76
CA GLY A 214 -19.87 -4.15 -3.28
C GLY A 214 -19.45 -2.86 -2.59
N SER A 215 -19.51 -2.86 -1.26
CA SER A 215 -19.15 -1.71 -0.41
C SER A 215 -17.68 -1.32 -0.52
N ALA A 216 -17.40 -0.02 -0.41
CA ALA A 216 -16.06 0.53 -0.28
C ALA A 216 -15.45 0.36 1.13
N ARG A 217 -16.20 -0.16 2.12
CA ARG A 217 -15.76 -0.28 3.52
C ARG A 217 -14.39 -0.94 3.66
N ASN A 218 -14.22 -2.13 3.04
CA ASN A 218 -12.95 -2.85 3.14
C ASN A 218 -11.84 -2.17 2.32
N LEU A 219 -12.19 -1.48 1.25
CA LEU A 219 -11.20 -0.71 0.48
C LEU A 219 -10.65 0.47 1.30
N ARG A 220 -11.48 1.11 2.14
CA ARG A 220 -11.01 2.11 3.11
C ARG A 220 -10.08 1.51 4.17
N ARG A 221 -10.35 0.28 4.62
CA ARG A 221 -9.44 -0.43 5.55
C ARG A 221 -8.11 -0.77 4.89
N VAL A 222 -8.12 -1.16 3.62
CA VAL A 222 -6.88 -1.34 2.83
C VAL A 222 -6.09 -0.03 2.75
N ALA A 223 -6.75 1.10 2.50
CA ALA A 223 -6.08 2.40 2.47
C ALA A 223 -5.47 2.76 3.84
N ALA A 224 -6.16 2.48 4.94
CA ALA A 224 -5.63 2.68 6.29
C ALA A 224 -4.43 1.75 6.57
N HIS A 225 -4.48 0.49 6.13
CA HIS A 225 -3.38 -0.48 6.22
C HIS A 225 -2.13 0.04 5.51
N ASN A 226 -2.25 0.38 4.22
CA ASN A 226 -1.17 0.92 3.41
C ASN A 226 -0.58 2.23 3.99
N ALA A 227 -1.43 3.14 4.50
CA ALA A 227 -0.95 4.36 5.18
C ALA A 227 -0.15 4.03 6.46
N GLN A 228 -0.54 2.98 7.19
CA GLN A 228 0.21 2.52 8.37
C GLN A 228 1.54 1.88 7.93
N ASP A 229 1.58 1.08 6.87
CA ASP A 229 2.81 0.50 6.34
C ASP A 229 3.83 1.59 5.98
N LEU A 230 3.40 2.67 5.33
CA LEU A 230 4.27 3.80 4.99
C LEU A 230 4.85 4.50 6.23
N LYS A 231 4.04 4.70 7.29
CA LYS A 231 4.54 5.23 8.57
C LYS A 231 5.57 4.30 9.18
N SER A 232 5.30 3.02 9.13
CA SER A 232 6.18 2.00 9.68
C SER A 232 7.48 1.88 8.92
N LEU A 233 7.45 2.01 7.59
CA LEU A 233 8.65 2.11 6.77
C LEU A 233 9.53 3.27 7.21
N ALA A 234 8.95 4.47 7.37
CA ALA A 234 9.66 5.63 7.86
C ALA A 234 10.24 5.41 9.27
N GLY A 235 9.45 4.82 10.19
CA GLY A 235 9.90 4.51 11.54
C GLY A 235 11.03 3.48 11.59
N VAL A 236 10.91 2.39 10.83
CA VAL A 236 11.95 1.35 10.76
C VAL A 236 13.24 1.91 10.17
N LEU A 237 13.15 2.74 9.13
CA LEU A 237 14.33 3.42 8.58
C LEU A 237 15.05 4.24 9.65
N LEU A 238 14.32 5.10 10.39
CA LEU A 238 14.89 5.96 11.42
C LEU A 238 15.51 5.13 12.56
N HIS A 239 14.84 4.07 12.99
CA HIS A 239 15.38 3.16 13.99
C HIS A 239 16.69 2.51 13.52
N MET A 240 16.73 2.01 12.29
CA MET A 240 17.93 1.40 11.70
C MET A 240 19.08 2.39 11.55
N ALA A 241 18.78 3.67 11.34
CA ALA A 241 19.76 4.77 11.30
C ALA A 241 20.20 5.22 12.71
N GLY A 242 19.86 4.48 13.77
CA GLY A 242 20.26 4.76 15.14
C GLY A 242 19.49 5.91 15.81
N MET A 243 18.36 6.32 15.24
CA MET A 243 17.52 7.34 15.84
C MET A 243 16.54 6.74 16.84
N ALA A 244 16.41 7.38 18.02
CA ALA A 244 15.39 7.01 19.00
C ALA A 244 14.01 7.39 18.46
N VAL A 245 13.26 6.45 17.92
CA VAL A 245 11.87 6.65 17.57
C VAL A 245 11.03 6.58 18.84
N PRO A 246 10.26 7.63 19.21
CA PRO A 246 9.48 7.64 20.45
C PRO A 246 8.42 6.54 20.43
N ILE A 247 8.57 5.53 21.26
CA ILE A 247 7.58 4.44 21.46
C ILE A 247 6.29 4.98 22.11
N ALA A 248 6.34 6.20 22.70
CA ALA A 248 5.30 6.73 23.59
C ALA A 248 4.07 7.36 22.88
N GLU A 249 4.14 7.78 21.64
CA GLU A 249 3.01 8.49 21.01
C GLU A 249 1.92 7.57 20.46
N ALA A 250 2.20 6.29 20.26
CA ALA A 250 1.19 5.31 19.85
C ALA A 250 0.13 5.05 20.96
N ARG A 251 0.46 5.30 22.25
CA ARG A 251 -0.46 5.08 23.37
C ARG A 251 -1.32 6.27 23.78
N ALA A 252 -0.98 7.48 23.37
CA ALA A 252 -1.64 8.70 23.90
C ALA A 252 -2.91 9.13 23.15
N ARG A 253 -3.13 8.71 21.92
CA ARG A 253 -4.27 9.19 21.12
C ARG A 253 -5.52 8.30 21.12
N THR A 254 -5.47 7.11 21.73
CA THR A 254 -6.64 6.22 21.84
C THR A 254 -7.57 6.58 23.03
N ARG A 255 -7.26 7.62 23.83
CA ARG A 255 -8.03 7.98 25.04
C ARG A 255 -8.90 9.22 24.95
N CYS A 256 -9.08 9.83 23.79
CA CYS A 256 -9.84 11.08 23.71
C CYS A 256 -10.90 11.07 22.59
N ILE A 257 -11.81 10.07 22.58
CA ILE A 257 -13.15 10.20 21.98
C ILE A 257 -14.11 9.36 22.84
N THR A 258 -14.41 9.84 24.03
CA THR A 258 -15.66 9.55 24.75
C THR A 258 -15.93 10.71 25.71
N ARG A 259 -16.64 11.69 25.19
CA ARG A 259 -17.63 12.52 25.91
C ARG A 259 -18.57 13.15 24.89
#